data_4bb3aafa307807b2a808d18ab0d3a8fc
#
_entry.id   4bb3aafa307807b2a808d18ab0d3a8fc
#
_cell.length_a   1.000
_cell.length_b   1.000
_cell.length_c   1.000
_cell.angle_alpha   90.00
_cell.angle_beta   90.00
_cell.angle_gamma   90.00
#
_symmetry.space_group_name_H-M   'P 1'
#
loop_
_entity.id
_entity.type
_entity.pdbx_description
1 polymer ?
#
loop_
_entity_poly.entity_id
_entity_poly.type
_entity_poly.pdbx_seq_one_letter_code
_entity_poly.pdbx_strand_id
1 'polypeptide(L)'
;MPRLSFLLLGAFCMTTFVTPAIANTDTRAALESVAHLDNYQVVELRRYDIAPGQRDRFVRYFDAYFPEAFEQLDCMVFGQFEDRAAPTKFVWLRGYHDINARPIADAAFYYGPVWREHRVKVNALFPGASDNVLLLHPLAPQTGIPVLPAVDPVDEPHGARGVVVAQIFAVKKGDEDAFAQRAQAAFAHYEGVKVHPTGVLVTLDVPNNFPQLPVRTDGPFLVWLGVVENDAALKDFEASASQVEHALAGTGMLRGAPERLVLDPTPRSRLRWWPAAEAKSSP
;
A
#
# COMPACT_ATOMS: atom_id res chain seq x y z
N MET A 1 -51.28 65.36 -3.91
CA MET A 1 -50.82 64.10 -4.57
C MET A 1 -49.68 63.58 -3.78
N PRO A 2 -49.83 62.51 -2.97
CA PRO A 2 -48.72 61.96 -2.20
C PRO A 2 -48.02 60.84 -3.01
N ARG A 3 -46.67 60.86 -2.99
CA ARG A 3 -45.80 59.83 -3.55
C ARG A 3 -45.68 58.64 -2.61
N LEU A 4 -46.05 57.45 -3.08
CA LEU A 4 -45.86 56.20 -2.41
C LEU A 4 -44.41 55.72 -2.65
N SER A 5 -43.63 55.57 -1.56
CA SER A 5 -42.31 54.91 -1.60
C SER A 5 -42.50 53.43 -1.25
N PHE A 6 -42.13 52.55 -2.20
CA PHE A 6 -42.05 51.11 -1.97
C PHE A 6 -40.68 50.76 -1.38
N LEU A 7 -40.68 50.24 -0.15
CA LEU A 7 -39.52 49.57 0.43
C LEU A 7 -39.50 48.14 -0.06
N LEU A 8 -38.47 47.76 -0.85
CA LEU A 8 -38.16 46.34 -1.12
C LEU A 8 -37.36 45.77 0.05
N LEU A 9 -37.97 44.86 0.78
CA LEU A 9 -37.27 44.01 1.74
C LEU A 9 -36.60 42.84 0.99
N GLY A 10 -35.27 42.90 0.81
CA GLY A 10 -34.50 41.79 0.28
C GLY A 10 -34.30 40.69 1.35
N ALA A 11 -34.96 39.56 1.17
CA ALA A 11 -34.67 38.37 1.97
C ALA A 11 -33.34 37.76 1.56
N PHE A 12 -32.33 37.89 2.41
CA PHE A 12 -31.04 37.24 2.24
C PHE A 12 -31.18 35.77 2.69
N CYS A 13 -31.30 34.85 1.74
CA CYS A 13 -31.34 33.43 2.01
C CYS A 13 -29.90 32.97 2.31
N MET A 14 -29.55 32.84 3.59
CA MET A 14 -28.29 32.16 3.99
C MET A 14 -28.45 30.67 3.73
N THR A 15 -27.90 30.19 2.64
CA THR A 15 -27.65 28.78 2.43
C THR A 15 -26.47 28.37 3.32
N THR A 16 -26.77 27.80 4.47
CA THR A 16 -25.76 27.09 5.27
C THR A 16 -25.31 25.84 4.49
N PHE A 17 -24.10 25.88 3.98
CA PHE A 17 -23.42 24.67 3.52
C PHE A 17 -23.15 23.78 4.73
N VAL A 18 -23.97 22.78 4.92
CA VAL A 18 -23.69 21.66 5.83
C VAL A 18 -22.65 20.80 5.13
N THR A 19 -21.38 21.00 5.44
CA THR A 19 -20.29 20.13 5.02
C THR A 19 -20.26 18.86 5.88
N PRO A 20 -19.84 17.73 5.33
CA PRO A 20 -20.28 16.41 5.74
C PRO A 20 -19.53 15.88 6.97
N ALA A 21 -20.22 15.87 8.11
CA ALA A 21 -19.83 15.05 9.25
C ALA A 21 -20.06 13.53 9.02
N ILE A 22 -20.70 13.17 7.91
CA ILE A 22 -21.11 11.79 7.60
C ILE A 22 -19.90 10.94 7.16
N ALA A 23 -18.93 11.52 6.43
CA ALA A 23 -17.78 10.77 5.91
C ALA A 23 -16.85 10.18 7.01
N ASN A 24 -16.71 10.86 8.16
CA ASN A 24 -15.81 10.41 9.23
C ASN A 24 -16.38 9.25 10.07
N THR A 25 -17.69 9.15 10.20
CA THR A 25 -18.33 8.08 10.97
C THR A 25 -18.25 6.75 10.19
N ASP A 26 -18.48 6.79 8.89
CA ASP A 26 -18.45 5.62 8.02
C ASP A 26 -17.02 5.07 7.88
N THR A 27 -16.02 5.94 7.74
CA THR A 27 -14.59 5.54 7.67
C THR A 27 -14.14 4.85 8.96
N ARG A 28 -14.51 5.39 10.12
CA ARG A 28 -14.17 4.79 11.41
C ARG A 28 -14.82 3.42 11.58
N ALA A 29 -16.10 3.28 11.28
CA ALA A 29 -16.81 2.02 11.35
C ALA A 29 -16.20 0.98 10.40
N ALA A 30 -15.82 1.39 9.19
CA ALA A 30 -15.15 0.52 8.24
C ALA A 30 -13.78 0.04 8.76
N LEU A 31 -12.95 0.94 9.30
CA LEU A 31 -11.66 0.59 9.89
C LEU A 31 -11.79 -0.36 11.08
N GLU A 32 -12.76 -0.10 11.98
CA GLU A 32 -13.04 -0.95 13.14
C GLU A 32 -13.53 -2.35 12.71
N SER A 33 -14.26 -2.46 11.60
CA SER A 33 -14.80 -3.73 11.12
C SER A 33 -13.76 -4.76 10.70
N VAL A 34 -12.57 -4.32 10.30
CA VAL A 34 -11.46 -5.17 9.82
C VAL A 34 -10.29 -5.26 10.80
N ALA A 35 -10.32 -4.51 11.91
CA ALA A 35 -9.21 -4.45 12.86
C ALA A 35 -8.84 -5.81 13.48
N HIS A 36 -9.77 -6.78 13.48
CA HIS A 36 -9.54 -8.14 13.96
C HIS A 36 -8.77 -9.03 12.99
N LEU A 37 -8.52 -8.56 11.76
CA LEU A 37 -7.86 -9.34 10.70
C LEU A 37 -6.33 -9.16 10.66
N ASP A 38 -5.74 -8.46 11.61
CA ASP A 38 -4.31 -8.04 11.61
C ASP A 38 -3.30 -9.17 11.91
N ASN A 39 -3.55 -10.40 11.49
CA ASN A 39 -2.68 -11.54 11.81
C ASN A 39 -1.98 -12.13 10.57
N TYR A 40 -1.30 -11.30 9.78
CA TYR A 40 -0.53 -11.74 8.63
C TYR A 40 0.96 -11.55 8.89
N GLN A 41 1.68 -12.65 9.10
CA GLN A 41 3.10 -12.64 9.49
C GLN A 41 4.05 -12.83 8.31
N VAL A 42 3.55 -13.22 7.14
CA VAL A 42 4.34 -13.35 5.92
C VAL A 42 3.79 -12.42 4.86
N VAL A 43 4.65 -11.62 4.27
CA VAL A 43 4.28 -10.63 3.25
C VAL A 43 5.15 -10.81 2.02
N GLU A 44 4.53 -10.80 0.86
CA GLU A 44 5.25 -10.67 -0.42
C GLU A 44 5.06 -9.27 -0.99
N LEU A 45 6.17 -8.56 -1.22
CA LEU A 45 6.22 -7.38 -2.06
C LEU A 45 6.60 -7.84 -3.47
N ARG A 46 5.67 -7.72 -4.40
CA ARG A 46 5.79 -8.24 -5.76
C ARG A 46 5.82 -7.10 -6.76
N ARG A 47 6.82 -7.11 -7.64
CA ARG A 47 7.00 -6.08 -8.68
C ARG A 47 6.97 -6.75 -10.04
N TYR A 48 5.95 -6.45 -10.80
CA TYR A 48 5.74 -7.03 -12.12
C TYR A 48 6.16 -6.09 -13.24
N ASP A 49 6.81 -6.65 -14.25
CA ASP A 49 7.00 -5.98 -15.53
C ASP A 49 5.81 -6.30 -16.44
N ILE A 50 5.09 -5.27 -16.84
CA ILE A 50 3.97 -5.37 -17.77
C ILE A 50 4.44 -4.88 -19.14
N ALA A 51 3.96 -5.50 -20.20
CA ALA A 51 4.29 -5.11 -21.56
C ALA A 51 3.98 -3.63 -21.81
N PRO A 52 4.82 -2.91 -22.56
CA PRO A 52 4.64 -1.48 -22.80
C PRO A 52 3.22 -1.14 -23.29
N GLY A 53 2.60 -0.15 -22.65
CA GLY A 53 1.24 0.29 -22.95
C GLY A 53 0.12 -0.65 -22.47
N GLN A 54 0.43 -1.73 -21.72
CA GLN A 54 -0.56 -2.69 -21.23
C GLN A 54 -0.84 -2.56 -19.73
N ARG A 55 -0.17 -1.66 -18.99
CA ARG A 55 -0.33 -1.57 -17.52
C ARG A 55 -1.76 -1.28 -17.12
N ASP A 56 -2.42 -0.28 -17.71
CA ASP A 56 -3.81 0.05 -17.37
C ASP A 56 -4.78 -1.10 -17.65
N ARG A 57 -4.50 -1.88 -18.72
CA ARG A 57 -5.29 -3.08 -19.02
C ARG A 57 -5.06 -4.15 -17.97
N PHE A 58 -3.82 -4.34 -17.54
CA PHE A 58 -3.47 -5.28 -16.48
C PHE A 58 -4.11 -4.90 -15.15
N VAL A 59 -4.02 -3.61 -14.75
CA VAL A 59 -4.64 -3.08 -13.54
C VAL A 59 -6.13 -3.37 -13.51
N ARG A 60 -6.87 -2.97 -14.55
CA ARG A 60 -8.32 -3.27 -14.64
C ARG A 60 -8.63 -4.76 -14.57
N TYR A 61 -7.79 -5.58 -15.17
CA TYR A 61 -7.96 -7.02 -15.14
C TYR A 61 -7.67 -7.61 -13.76
N PHE A 62 -6.59 -7.18 -13.13
CA PHE A 62 -6.22 -7.60 -11.79
C PHE A 62 -7.30 -7.23 -10.77
N ASP A 63 -7.70 -5.96 -10.76
CA ASP A 63 -8.74 -5.44 -9.86
C ASP A 63 -10.10 -6.15 -10.05
N ALA A 64 -10.44 -6.57 -11.27
CA ALA A 64 -11.70 -7.22 -11.54
C ALA A 64 -11.78 -8.68 -11.06
N TYR A 65 -10.66 -9.40 -10.99
CA TYR A 65 -10.72 -10.87 -10.83
C TYR A 65 -9.89 -11.44 -9.70
N PHE A 66 -8.85 -10.74 -9.20
CA PHE A 66 -7.87 -11.39 -8.34
C PHE A 66 -7.93 -11.05 -6.85
N PRO A 67 -8.24 -9.84 -6.39
CA PRO A 67 -8.18 -9.53 -4.96
C PRO A 67 -9.02 -10.50 -4.12
N GLU A 68 -10.32 -10.60 -4.38
CA GLU A 68 -11.22 -11.48 -3.63
C GLU A 68 -10.92 -12.97 -3.87
N ALA A 69 -10.42 -13.33 -5.07
CA ALA A 69 -10.06 -14.71 -5.34
C ALA A 69 -8.86 -15.18 -4.50
N PHE A 70 -7.92 -14.28 -4.18
CA PHE A 70 -6.86 -14.54 -3.21
C PHE A 70 -7.39 -14.56 -1.79
N GLU A 71 -8.17 -13.55 -1.42
CA GLU A 71 -8.68 -13.38 -0.05
C GLU A 71 -9.59 -14.55 0.39
N GLN A 72 -10.39 -15.11 -0.51
CA GLN A 72 -11.18 -16.33 -0.27
C GLN A 72 -10.33 -17.58 0.02
N LEU A 73 -9.03 -17.51 -0.26
CA LEU A 73 -8.06 -18.57 -0.02
C LEU A 73 -7.07 -18.22 1.11
N ASP A 74 -7.44 -17.31 2.00
CA ASP A 74 -6.62 -16.83 3.12
C ASP A 74 -5.29 -16.17 2.68
N CYS A 75 -5.26 -15.62 1.46
CA CYS A 75 -4.17 -14.78 0.98
C CYS A 75 -4.65 -13.33 0.91
N MET A 76 -4.33 -12.52 1.91
CA MET A 76 -4.75 -11.12 1.98
C MET A 76 -4.06 -10.29 0.91
N VAL A 77 -4.84 -9.52 0.14
CA VAL A 77 -4.31 -8.52 -0.78
C VAL A 77 -4.33 -7.15 -0.09
N PHE A 78 -3.19 -6.73 0.46
CA PHE A 78 -3.07 -5.45 1.16
C PHE A 78 -3.19 -4.25 0.25
N GLY A 79 -2.68 -4.36 -0.96
CA GLY A 79 -2.76 -3.28 -1.93
C GLY A 79 -2.07 -3.59 -3.24
N GLN A 80 -2.50 -2.90 -4.27
CA GLN A 80 -1.97 -2.95 -5.62
C GLN A 80 -1.79 -1.54 -6.16
N PHE A 81 -0.71 -1.33 -6.92
CA PHE A 81 -0.20 0.00 -7.21
C PHE A 81 0.42 0.09 -8.60
N GLU A 82 0.41 1.30 -9.14
CA GLU A 82 1.17 1.73 -10.30
C GLU A 82 2.41 2.51 -9.86
N ASP A 83 3.60 2.09 -10.29
CA ASP A 83 4.83 2.83 -10.02
C ASP A 83 4.88 4.09 -10.88
N ARG A 84 5.00 5.27 -10.24
CA ARG A 84 5.06 6.58 -10.94
C ARG A 84 6.29 6.73 -11.79
N ALA A 85 7.42 6.22 -11.34
CA ALA A 85 8.69 6.35 -12.04
C ALA A 85 8.85 5.38 -13.22
N ALA A 86 8.02 4.31 -13.27
CA ALA A 86 8.16 3.25 -14.23
C ALA A 86 6.80 2.82 -14.82
N PRO A 87 6.42 3.33 -16.01
CA PRO A 87 5.08 3.14 -16.58
C PRO A 87 4.75 1.69 -16.97
N THR A 88 5.72 0.79 -16.91
CA THR A 88 5.50 -0.65 -17.12
C THR A 88 5.46 -1.44 -15.81
N LYS A 89 5.69 -0.80 -14.65
CA LYS A 89 5.70 -1.52 -13.38
C LYS A 89 4.34 -1.52 -12.71
N PHE A 90 3.95 -2.70 -12.25
CA PHE A 90 2.85 -2.92 -11.33
C PHE A 90 3.41 -3.54 -10.06
N VAL A 91 3.05 -2.96 -8.92
CA VAL A 91 3.52 -3.38 -7.60
C VAL A 91 2.32 -3.82 -6.77
N TRP A 92 2.45 -4.88 -6.01
CA TRP A 92 1.40 -5.27 -5.09
C TRP A 92 1.94 -6.00 -3.87
N LEU A 93 1.17 -5.95 -2.81
CA LEU A 93 1.46 -6.55 -1.51
C LEU A 93 0.38 -7.58 -1.19
N ARG A 94 0.81 -8.78 -0.84
CA ARG A 94 -0.08 -9.81 -0.32
C ARG A 94 0.50 -10.48 0.92
N GLY A 95 -0.34 -11.07 1.73
CA GLY A 95 0.09 -11.68 2.99
C GLY A 95 -0.57 -13.00 3.31
N TYR A 96 0.08 -13.74 4.20
CA TYR A 96 -0.35 -15.02 4.73
C TYR A 96 -0.18 -15.02 6.25
N HIS A 97 -0.99 -15.80 6.95
CA HIS A 97 -0.89 -15.90 8.40
C HIS A 97 0.48 -16.42 8.87
N ASP A 98 1.01 -17.40 8.16
CA ASP A 98 2.36 -17.92 8.37
C ASP A 98 2.95 -18.52 7.09
N ILE A 99 4.20 -18.97 7.14
CA ILE A 99 4.89 -19.50 5.97
C ILE A 99 4.28 -20.83 5.47
N ASN A 100 3.61 -21.60 6.30
CA ASN A 100 2.98 -22.86 5.91
C ASN A 100 1.63 -22.63 5.22
N ALA A 101 0.93 -21.54 5.54
CA ALA A 101 -0.30 -21.13 4.87
C ALA A 101 -0.01 -20.71 3.40
N ARG A 102 1.17 -20.15 3.13
CA ARG A 102 1.55 -19.66 1.81
C ARG A 102 1.40 -20.71 0.69
N PRO A 103 2.03 -21.90 0.73
CA PRO A 103 1.93 -22.87 -0.35
C PRO A 103 0.51 -23.46 -0.49
N ILE A 104 -0.28 -23.47 0.58
CA ILE A 104 -1.67 -23.94 0.55
C ILE A 104 -2.53 -22.97 -0.26
N ALA A 105 -2.49 -21.69 0.08
CA ALA A 105 -3.22 -20.64 -0.62
C ALA A 105 -2.76 -20.50 -2.07
N ASP A 106 -1.44 -20.49 -2.31
CA ASP A 106 -0.88 -20.40 -3.66
C ASP A 106 -1.27 -21.60 -4.52
N ALA A 107 -1.19 -22.83 -4.01
CA ALA A 107 -1.63 -24.00 -4.76
C ALA A 107 -3.13 -23.95 -5.07
N ALA A 108 -3.96 -23.55 -4.10
CA ALA A 108 -5.41 -23.41 -4.30
C ALA A 108 -5.74 -22.37 -5.38
N PHE A 109 -5.00 -21.26 -5.45
CA PHE A 109 -5.17 -20.25 -6.48
C PHE A 109 -4.62 -20.71 -7.84
N TYR A 110 -3.32 -21.02 -7.94
CA TYR A 110 -2.65 -21.26 -9.24
C TYR A 110 -3.04 -22.58 -9.92
N TYR A 111 -3.53 -23.55 -9.15
CA TYR A 111 -4.15 -24.77 -9.69
C TYR A 111 -5.69 -24.71 -9.68
N GLY A 112 -6.27 -23.63 -9.15
CA GLY A 112 -7.70 -23.41 -9.01
C GLY A 112 -8.39 -22.95 -10.29
N PRO A 113 -9.74 -22.87 -10.26
CA PRO A 113 -10.55 -22.53 -11.44
C PRO A 113 -10.32 -21.10 -11.93
N VAL A 114 -10.19 -20.12 -11.02
CA VAL A 114 -10.01 -18.71 -11.38
C VAL A 114 -8.73 -18.53 -12.20
N TRP A 115 -7.60 -19.04 -11.72
CA TRP A 115 -6.36 -18.92 -12.48
C TRP A 115 -6.41 -19.66 -13.82
N ARG A 116 -7.01 -20.85 -13.88
CA ARG A 116 -7.18 -21.59 -15.13
C ARG A 116 -7.96 -20.83 -16.19
N GLU A 117 -8.99 -20.09 -15.77
CA GLU A 117 -9.80 -19.27 -16.68
C GLU A 117 -9.01 -18.04 -17.17
N HIS A 118 -8.26 -17.40 -16.30
CA HIS A 118 -7.68 -16.08 -16.56
C HIS A 118 -6.22 -16.10 -17.01
N ARG A 119 -5.46 -17.17 -16.72
CA ARG A 119 -3.99 -17.23 -16.91
C ARG A 119 -3.50 -16.89 -18.32
N VAL A 120 -4.22 -17.31 -19.36
CA VAL A 120 -3.80 -17.07 -20.74
C VAL A 120 -3.85 -15.58 -21.07
N LYS A 121 -4.93 -14.90 -20.66
CA LYS A 121 -5.11 -13.47 -20.90
C LYS A 121 -4.11 -12.64 -20.08
N VAL A 122 -3.89 -13.04 -18.83
CA VAL A 122 -2.96 -12.35 -17.93
C VAL A 122 -1.51 -12.53 -18.38
N ASN A 123 -1.09 -13.77 -18.63
CA ASN A 123 0.28 -14.06 -19.06
C ASN A 123 0.66 -13.37 -20.37
N ALA A 124 -0.31 -13.12 -21.26
CA ALA A 124 -0.07 -12.36 -22.48
C ALA A 124 0.28 -10.88 -22.25
N LEU A 125 0.09 -10.36 -21.04
CA LEU A 125 0.43 -8.99 -20.66
C LEU A 125 1.85 -8.87 -20.09
N PHE A 126 2.52 -9.99 -19.82
CA PHE A 126 3.90 -10.02 -19.32
C PHE A 126 4.89 -10.18 -20.46
N PRO A 127 5.98 -9.40 -20.51
CA PRO A 127 7.06 -9.58 -21.50
C PRO A 127 7.97 -10.76 -21.15
N GLY A 128 7.91 -11.28 -19.93
CA GLY A 128 8.78 -12.33 -19.42
C GLY A 128 8.40 -12.79 -18.01
N ALA A 129 9.33 -13.45 -17.33
CA ALA A 129 9.12 -13.91 -15.95
C ALA A 129 9.04 -12.73 -14.97
N SER A 130 8.17 -12.86 -13.96
CA SER A 130 8.05 -11.93 -12.83
C SER A 130 8.69 -12.54 -11.58
N ASP A 131 9.99 -12.32 -11.41
CA ASP A 131 10.79 -12.87 -10.32
C ASP A 131 11.23 -11.84 -9.26
N ASN A 132 10.85 -10.56 -9.43
CA ASN A 132 11.16 -9.52 -8.47
C ASN A 132 10.15 -9.54 -7.32
N VAL A 133 10.34 -10.49 -6.42
CA VAL A 133 9.49 -10.72 -5.24
C VAL A 133 10.35 -10.76 -4.00
N LEU A 134 10.06 -9.90 -3.02
CA LEU A 134 10.63 -9.96 -1.68
C LEU A 134 9.69 -10.77 -0.78
N LEU A 135 10.23 -11.81 -0.14
CA LEU A 135 9.54 -12.55 0.90
C LEU A 135 9.94 -11.97 2.24
N LEU A 136 8.99 -11.42 2.96
CA LEU A 136 9.20 -10.55 4.12
C LEU A 136 8.36 -11.00 5.31
N HIS A 137 8.72 -10.50 6.49
CA HIS A 137 7.89 -10.56 7.70
C HIS A 137 7.99 -9.23 8.45
N PRO A 138 7.04 -8.89 9.34
CA PRO A 138 7.15 -7.70 10.19
C PRO A 138 8.44 -7.70 11.02
N LEU A 139 9.12 -6.56 11.11
CA LEU A 139 10.31 -6.40 11.97
C LEU A 139 9.96 -6.65 13.45
N ALA A 140 8.76 -6.27 13.86
CA ALA A 140 8.19 -6.51 15.18
C ALA A 140 6.66 -6.70 15.01
N PRO A 141 5.97 -7.34 15.96
CA PRO A 141 4.52 -7.60 15.84
C PRO A 141 3.68 -6.37 15.49
N GLN A 142 4.04 -5.20 16.02
CA GLN A 142 3.33 -3.94 15.79
C GLN A 142 3.73 -3.23 14.50
N THR A 143 4.71 -3.73 13.75
CA THR A 143 5.17 -3.11 12.49
C THR A 143 4.65 -3.83 11.25
N GLY A 144 3.69 -4.74 11.40
CA GLY A 144 3.00 -5.39 10.29
C GLY A 144 2.12 -4.42 9.51
N ILE A 145 1.78 -4.79 8.28
CA ILE A 145 0.85 -4.01 7.47
C ILE A 145 -0.57 -4.23 8.01
N PRO A 146 -1.31 -3.16 8.37
CA PRO A 146 -2.69 -3.30 8.82
C PRO A 146 -3.59 -3.77 7.67
N VAL A 147 -4.59 -4.58 8.00
CA VAL A 147 -5.69 -4.86 7.06
C VAL A 147 -6.62 -3.64 7.04
N LEU A 148 -6.74 -3.03 5.89
CA LEU A 148 -7.66 -1.91 5.67
C LEU A 148 -8.93 -2.40 4.97
N PRO A 149 -10.05 -1.68 5.06
CA PRO A 149 -11.31 -2.09 4.47
C PRO A 149 -11.20 -2.35 2.96
N ALA A 150 -11.97 -3.30 2.47
CA ALA A 150 -12.18 -3.45 1.03
C ALA A 150 -12.90 -2.22 0.47
N VAL A 151 -12.61 -1.88 -0.78
CA VAL A 151 -13.18 -0.72 -1.45
C VAL A 151 -13.97 -1.19 -2.67
N ASP A 152 -15.22 -0.73 -2.75
CA ASP A 152 -16.03 -0.85 -3.97
C ASP A 152 -15.70 0.33 -4.90
N PRO A 153 -15.17 0.07 -6.12
CA PRO A 153 -14.87 1.13 -7.07
C PRO A 153 -16.06 1.98 -7.49
N VAL A 154 -17.28 1.46 -7.33
CA VAL A 154 -18.52 2.20 -7.63
C VAL A 154 -18.70 3.37 -6.68
N ASP A 155 -18.26 3.21 -5.43
CA ASP A 155 -18.33 4.24 -4.39
C ASP A 155 -17.15 5.22 -4.44
N GLU A 156 -16.16 4.96 -5.32
CA GLU A 156 -14.96 5.77 -5.47
C GLU A 156 -14.75 6.27 -6.91
N PRO A 157 -15.63 7.15 -7.42
CA PRO A 157 -15.60 7.59 -8.82
C PRO A 157 -14.34 8.35 -9.21
N HIS A 158 -13.57 8.82 -8.22
CA HIS A 158 -12.31 9.57 -8.44
C HIS A 158 -11.06 8.70 -8.22
N GLY A 159 -11.24 7.39 -8.04
CA GLY A 159 -10.15 6.47 -7.74
C GLY A 159 -9.63 6.54 -6.31
N ALA A 160 -8.61 5.75 -6.01
CA ALA A 160 -8.01 5.71 -4.69
C ALA A 160 -7.28 7.02 -4.34
N ARG A 161 -7.37 7.43 -3.08
CA ARG A 161 -6.67 8.60 -2.57
C ARG A 161 -5.29 8.25 -2.03
N GLY A 162 -4.42 9.25 -2.02
CA GLY A 162 -3.09 9.17 -1.42
C GLY A 162 -2.04 8.54 -2.33
N VAL A 163 -0.83 8.52 -1.80
CA VAL A 163 0.34 7.95 -2.46
C VAL A 163 1.02 7.03 -1.46
N VAL A 164 1.32 5.83 -1.85
CA VAL A 164 2.10 4.88 -1.05
C VAL A 164 3.56 5.05 -1.38
N VAL A 165 4.40 5.12 -0.36
CA VAL A 165 5.85 5.14 -0.52
C VAL A 165 6.44 3.88 0.08
N ALA A 166 7.30 3.21 -0.66
CA ALA A 166 8.11 2.11 -0.16
C ALA A 166 9.59 2.48 -0.26
N GLN A 167 10.31 2.38 0.86
CA GLN A 167 11.78 2.50 0.89
C GLN A 167 12.37 1.12 1.11
N ILE A 168 13.23 0.69 0.19
CA ILE A 168 13.84 -0.65 0.19
C ILE A 168 15.35 -0.49 0.40
N PHE A 169 15.84 -1.10 1.46
CA PHE A 169 17.24 -1.07 1.85
C PHE A 169 17.83 -2.47 1.68
N ALA A 170 18.80 -2.62 0.78
CA ALA A 170 19.52 -3.86 0.58
C ALA A 170 20.65 -3.96 1.61
N VAL A 171 20.42 -4.69 2.70
CA VAL A 171 21.31 -4.79 3.85
C VAL A 171 22.43 -5.80 3.59
N LYS A 172 23.62 -5.56 4.10
CA LYS A 172 24.71 -6.55 4.08
C LYS A 172 24.37 -7.70 5.03
N LYS A 173 24.67 -8.91 4.60
CA LYS A 173 24.48 -10.11 5.43
C LYS A 173 25.34 -10.03 6.69
N GLY A 174 24.70 -10.22 7.86
CA GLY A 174 25.30 -10.11 9.17
C GLY A 174 25.13 -8.72 9.85
N ASP A 175 24.62 -7.73 9.11
CA ASP A 175 24.35 -6.38 9.65
C ASP A 175 22.85 -6.15 9.92
N GLU A 176 21.98 -7.17 9.78
CA GLU A 176 20.52 -7.04 9.78
C GLU A 176 19.99 -6.38 11.04
N ASP A 177 20.36 -6.90 12.21
CA ASP A 177 19.87 -6.39 13.50
C ASP A 177 20.41 -4.98 13.78
N ALA A 178 21.71 -4.76 13.53
CA ALA A 178 22.32 -3.47 13.71
C ALA A 178 21.72 -2.41 12.79
N PHE A 179 21.46 -2.78 11.53
CA PHE A 179 20.79 -1.90 10.58
C PHE A 179 19.35 -1.62 10.97
N ALA A 180 18.59 -2.63 11.41
CA ALA A 180 17.20 -2.46 11.86
C ALA A 180 17.10 -1.47 13.03
N GLN A 181 18.00 -1.54 14.00
CA GLN A 181 18.07 -0.57 15.11
C GLN A 181 18.35 0.85 14.60
N ARG A 182 19.30 1.01 13.69
CA ARG A 182 19.60 2.31 13.08
C ARG A 182 18.44 2.86 12.27
N ALA A 183 17.77 1.98 11.50
CA ALA A 183 16.62 2.34 10.69
C ALA A 183 15.44 2.80 11.54
N GLN A 184 15.11 2.10 12.62
CA GLN A 184 14.06 2.53 13.55
C GLN A 184 14.32 3.93 14.12
N ALA A 185 15.55 4.20 14.55
CA ALA A 185 15.94 5.52 15.05
C ALA A 185 15.85 6.60 13.94
N ALA A 186 16.21 6.26 12.71
CA ALA A 186 16.13 7.18 11.58
C ALA A 186 14.67 7.46 11.17
N PHE A 187 13.80 6.46 11.19
CA PHE A 187 12.38 6.62 10.84
C PHE A 187 11.60 7.50 11.84
N ALA A 188 12.11 7.71 13.04
CA ALA A 188 11.55 8.71 13.97
C ALA A 188 11.56 10.14 13.38
N HIS A 189 12.40 10.43 12.39
CA HIS A 189 12.37 11.70 11.66
C HIS A 189 11.09 11.89 10.82
N TYR A 190 10.29 10.84 10.63
CA TYR A 190 8.98 10.94 9.99
C TYR A 190 7.88 11.38 10.97
N GLU A 191 8.17 11.42 12.28
CA GLU A 191 7.29 12.04 13.26
C GLU A 191 7.19 13.54 12.97
N GLY A 192 5.96 14.04 12.80
CA GLY A 192 5.71 15.45 12.43
C GLY A 192 5.68 15.73 10.93
N VAL A 193 6.03 14.76 10.09
CA VAL A 193 5.74 14.78 8.65
C VAL A 193 4.35 14.17 8.42
N LYS A 194 3.60 14.72 7.47
CA LYS A 194 2.25 14.22 7.13
C LYS A 194 2.32 12.89 6.36
N VAL A 195 2.84 11.87 7.00
CA VAL A 195 2.88 10.49 6.50
C VAL A 195 2.33 9.55 7.56
N HIS A 196 1.53 8.57 7.13
CA HIS A 196 1.09 7.47 7.99
C HIS A 196 2.01 6.27 7.75
N PRO A 197 2.93 5.94 8.69
CA PRO A 197 3.70 4.70 8.61
C PRO A 197 2.74 3.51 8.61
N THR A 198 2.92 2.58 7.67
CA THR A 198 2.02 1.44 7.49
C THR A 198 2.72 0.09 7.62
N GLY A 199 4.05 0.09 7.70
CA GLY A 199 4.79 -1.14 7.94
C GLY A 199 6.30 -0.97 7.94
N VAL A 200 6.98 -1.82 8.73
CA VAL A 200 8.41 -2.05 8.63
C VAL A 200 8.65 -3.54 8.58
N LEU A 201 9.14 -4.00 7.45
CA LEU A 201 9.28 -5.41 7.13
C LEU A 201 10.76 -5.75 6.89
N VAL A 202 11.15 -6.98 7.18
CA VAL A 202 12.48 -7.50 6.90
C VAL A 202 12.38 -8.83 6.16
N THR A 203 13.47 -9.23 5.49
CA THR A 203 13.52 -10.51 4.77
C THR A 203 13.19 -11.67 5.71
N LEU A 204 12.24 -12.50 5.30
CA LEU A 204 12.01 -13.79 5.92
C LEU A 204 13.02 -14.79 5.35
N ASP A 205 14.04 -15.10 6.14
CA ASP A 205 15.14 -15.99 5.72
C ASP A 205 14.75 -17.47 5.89
N VAL A 206 13.92 -17.94 4.97
CA VAL A 206 13.49 -19.35 4.88
C VAL A 206 13.55 -19.82 3.42
N PRO A 207 13.69 -21.12 3.17
CA PRO A 207 13.60 -21.67 1.82
C PRO A 207 12.24 -21.31 1.17
N ASN A 208 12.27 -20.98 -0.14
CA ASN A 208 11.04 -20.78 -0.90
C ASN A 208 10.24 -22.09 -0.96
N ASN A 209 9.15 -22.15 -0.21
CA ASN A 209 8.30 -23.34 -0.08
C ASN A 209 7.20 -23.47 -1.16
N PHE A 210 7.22 -22.56 -2.17
CA PHE A 210 6.40 -22.67 -3.38
C PHE A 210 7.26 -22.28 -4.61
N PRO A 211 8.12 -23.20 -5.09
CA PRO A 211 9.14 -22.91 -6.10
C PRO A 211 8.61 -22.41 -7.45
N GLN A 212 7.32 -22.66 -7.76
CA GLN A 212 6.65 -22.16 -8.97
C GLN A 212 6.54 -20.63 -8.99
N LEU A 213 6.63 -20.00 -7.83
CA LEU A 213 6.69 -18.53 -7.68
C LEU A 213 8.07 -18.15 -7.17
N PRO A 214 8.97 -17.68 -8.04
CA PRO A 214 10.30 -17.25 -7.64
C PRO A 214 10.24 -16.13 -6.60
N VAL A 215 11.22 -16.14 -5.70
CA VAL A 215 11.50 -15.05 -4.76
C VAL A 215 12.96 -14.66 -4.89
N ARG A 216 13.30 -13.41 -4.61
CA ARG A 216 14.67 -12.92 -4.62
C ARG A 216 15.49 -13.58 -3.51
N THR A 217 16.70 -14.02 -3.86
CA THR A 217 17.65 -14.65 -2.94
C THR A 217 18.85 -13.77 -2.63
N ASP A 218 18.87 -12.57 -3.18
CA ASP A 218 19.94 -11.58 -3.00
C ASP A 218 19.70 -10.68 -1.78
N GLY A 219 18.87 -11.09 -0.82
CA GLY A 219 18.66 -10.41 0.45
C GLY A 219 19.92 -10.41 1.35
N PRO A 220 19.82 -9.92 2.60
CA PRO A 220 18.58 -9.43 3.23
C PRO A 220 18.18 -8.01 2.82
N PHE A 221 16.90 -7.71 3.05
CA PHE A 221 16.29 -6.40 2.81
C PHE A 221 15.56 -5.92 4.06
N LEU A 222 15.49 -4.60 4.24
CA LEU A 222 14.53 -3.94 5.10
C LEU A 222 13.64 -3.06 4.22
N VAL A 223 12.33 -3.11 4.46
CA VAL A 223 11.35 -2.31 3.73
C VAL A 223 10.55 -1.47 4.72
N TRP A 224 10.53 -0.16 4.51
CA TRP A 224 9.62 0.75 5.20
C TRP A 224 8.49 1.13 4.24
N LEU A 225 7.26 1.18 4.76
CA LEU A 225 6.06 1.55 4.02
C LEU A 225 5.33 2.68 4.73
N GLY A 226 4.82 3.63 3.96
CA GLY A 226 3.97 4.69 4.47
C GLY A 226 3.03 5.23 3.40
N VAL A 227 1.99 5.93 3.84
CA VAL A 227 0.99 6.56 2.97
C VAL A 227 0.95 8.06 3.26
N VAL A 228 1.00 8.87 2.21
CA VAL A 228 0.78 10.31 2.27
C VAL A 228 -0.53 10.67 1.58
N GLU A 229 -1.15 11.77 2.02
CA GLU A 229 -2.49 12.15 1.55
C GLU A 229 -2.54 12.52 0.07
N ASN A 230 -1.52 13.26 -0.40
CA ASN A 230 -1.49 13.86 -1.74
C ASN A 230 -0.07 14.24 -2.14
N ASP A 231 0.09 14.82 -3.33
CA ASP A 231 1.39 15.23 -3.87
C ASP A 231 2.08 16.33 -3.06
N ALA A 232 1.33 17.20 -2.40
CA ALA A 232 1.93 18.23 -1.53
C ALA A 232 2.56 17.57 -0.29
N ALA A 233 1.85 16.64 0.35
CA ALA A 233 2.38 15.85 1.46
C ALA A 233 3.53 14.94 1.03
N LEU A 234 3.48 14.39 -0.20
CA LEU A 234 4.58 13.62 -0.77
C LEU A 234 5.85 14.45 -0.88
N LYS A 235 5.76 15.68 -1.39
CA LYS A 235 6.90 16.59 -1.54
C LYS A 235 7.53 16.92 -0.19
N ASP A 236 6.71 17.15 0.85
CA ASP A 236 7.21 17.41 2.21
C ASP A 236 7.90 16.15 2.78
N PHE A 237 7.33 14.97 2.54
CA PHE A 237 7.90 13.69 2.94
C PHE A 237 9.24 13.41 2.24
N GLU A 238 9.36 13.67 0.94
CA GLU A 238 10.56 13.37 0.15
C GLU A 238 11.82 14.06 0.67
N ALA A 239 11.68 15.27 1.22
CA ALA A 239 12.80 15.98 1.84
C ALA A 239 13.33 15.22 3.06
N SER A 240 12.43 14.77 3.95
CA SER A 240 12.79 13.97 5.13
C SER A 240 13.29 12.59 4.73
N ALA A 241 12.65 11.95 3.75
CA ALA A 241 13.04 10.65 3.24
C ALA A 241 14.47 10.64 2.69
N SER A 242 14.84 11.69 1.95
CA SER A 242 16.21 11.82 1.42
C SER A 242 17.25 11.96 2.52
N GLN A 243 16.94 12.65 3.62
CA GLN A 243 17.83 12.75 4.79
C GLN A 243 18.00 11.40 5.48
N VAL A 244 16.89 10.68 5.70
CA VAL A 244 16.90 9.32 6.29
C VAL A 244 17.70 8.36 5.45
N GLU A 245 17.45 8.31 4.14
CA GLU A 245 18.16 7.45 3.20
C GLU A 245 19.65 7.75 3.16
N HIS A 246 20.03 9.03 3.15
CA HIS A 246 21.44 9.45 3.20
C HIS A 246 22.11 9.02 4.52
N ALA A 247 21.44 9.22 5.65
CA ALA A 247 21.97 8.81 6.96
C ALA A 247 22.16 7.28 7.02
N LEU A 248 21.19 6.50 6.54
CA LEU A 248 21.25 5.05 6.52
C LEU A 248 22.29 4.52 5.52
N ALA A 249 22.43 5.14 4.35
CA ALA A 249 23.50 4.82 3.40
C ALA A 249 24.90 5.08 4.00
N GLY A 250 25.05 6.15 4.80
CA GLY A 250 26.27 6.51 5.49
C GLY A 250 26.73 5.51 6.56
N THR A 251 25.88 4.58 6.99
CA THR A 251 26.24 3.54 7.99
C THR A 251 27.24 2.52 7.45
N GLY A 252 27.39 2.40 6.14
CA GLY A 252 28.21 1.38 5.51
C GLY A 252 27.63 -0.03 5.53
N MET A 253 26.40 -0.21 6.06
CA MET A 253 25.71 -1.51 6.22
C MET A 253 24.89 -1.92 5.00
N LEU A 254 24.77 -1.05 3.98
CA LEU A 254 24.02 -1.32 2.76
C LEU A 254 24.92 -1.85 1.65
N ARG A 255 24.36 -2.71 0.78
CA ARG A 255 25.01 -3.22 -0.43
C ARG A 255 24.91 -2.27 -1.62
N GLY A 256 24.03 -1.29 -1.55
CA GLY A 256 23.79 -0.29 -2.59
C GLY A 256 22.99 0.89 -2.07
N ALA A 257 22.67 1.82 -2.94
CA ALA A 257 21.80 2.94 -2.60
C ALA A 257 20.39 2.44 -2.22
N PRO A 258 19.72 3.09 -1.25
CA PRO A 258 18.32 2.83 -0.98
C PRO A 258 17.47 3.04 -2.24
N GLU A 259 16.45 2.20 -2.42
CA GLU A 259 15.47 2.35 -3.49
C GLU A 259 14.18 2.92 -2.90
N ARG A 260 13.62 3.95 -3.55
CA ARG A 260 12.32 4.52 -3.19
C ARG A 260 11.34 4.31 -4.31
N LEU A 261 10.20 3.69 -3.99
CA LEU A 261 9.06 3.56 -4.90
C LEU A 261 7.99 4.58 -4.50
N VAL A 262 7.46 5.29 -5.47
CA VAL A 262 6.31 6.19 -5.32
C VAL A 262 5.15 5.57 -6.10
N LEU A 263 4.14 5.15 -5.38
CA LEU A 263 3.13 4.22 -5.85
C LEU A 263 1.74 4.83 -5.79
N ASP A 264 1.04 4.86 -6.93
CA ASP A 264 -0.37 5.25 -6.99
C ASP A 264 -1.25 4.03 -6.71
N PRO A 265 -2.10 4.06 -5.66
CA PRO A 265 -3.02 2.96 -5.39
C PRO A 265 -4.03 2.80 -6.54
N THR A 266 -4.27 1.56 -6.97
CA THR A 266 -5.34 1.29 -7.92
C THR A 266 -6.72 1.52 -7.28
N PRO A 267 -7.80 1.64 -8.05
CA PRO A 267 -9.14 1.88 -7.49
C PRO A 267 -9.56 0.92 -6.39
N ARG A 268 -9.07 -0.32 -6.41
CA ARG A 268 -9.41 -1.34 -5.41
C ARG A 268 -8.34 -1.62 -4.36
N SER A 269 -7.23 -0.89 -4.38
CA SER A 269 -6.19 -1.03 -3.35
C SER A 269 -6.74 -0.72 -1.96
N ARG A 270 -6.60 -1.63 -1.00
CA ARG A 270 -6.94 -1.38 0.42
C ARG A 270 -5.98 -0.38 1.05
N LEU A 271 -4.68 -0.55 0.79
CA LEU A 271 -3.65 0.37 1.25
C LEU A 271 -3.68 1.63 0.40
N ARG A 272 -4.25 2.68 0.99
CA ARG A 272 -4.49 4.01 0.45
C ARG A 272 -4.54 5.03 1.57
N TRP A 273 -4.73 6.29 1.26
CA TRP A 273 -5.03 7.27 2.28
C TRP A 273 -6.45 7.08 2.81
N TRP A 274 -6.53 6.83 4.10
CA TRP A 274 -7.78 6.87 4.86
C TRP A 274 -7.76 8.12 5.73
N PRO A 275 -8.77 9.00 5.67
CA PRO A 275 -8.85 10.14 6.58
C PRO A 275 -8.77 9.65 8.03
N ALA A 276 -7.92 10.28 8.84
CA ALA A 276 -7.90 9.99 10.26
C ALA A 276 -9.32 10.25 10.82
N ALA A 277 -9.85 9.29 11.59
CA ALA A 277 -11.03 9.55 12.38
C ALA A 277 -10.65 10.68 13.35
N GLU A 278 -11.22 11.87 13.17
CA GLU A 278 -11.00 12.99 14.10
C GLU A 278 -11.34 12.49 15.50
N ALA A 279 -10.34 12.52 16.39
CA ALA A 279 -10.59 12.30 17.81
C ALA A 279 -11.63 13.34 18.21
N LYS A 280 -12.82 12.89 18.61
CA LYS A 280 -13.80 13.79 19.23
C LYS A 280 -13.05 14.46 20.39
N SER A 281 -12.78 15.76 20.26
CA SER A 281 -12.47 16.58 21.41
C SER A 281 -13.67 16.41 22.35
N SER A 282 -13.46 15.67 23.43
CA SER A 282 -14.46 15.57 24.50
C SER A 282 -14.80 16.96 25.01
N PRO A 283 -16.06 17.26 25.21
CA PRO A 283 -16.53 18.57 25.71
C PRO A 283 -16.01 18.87 27.10
#